data_6a0741ef016a7dadba8b92c87c48e49a
#
_entry.id   6a0741ef016a7dadba8b92c87c48e49a
#
_cell.length_a   1.000
_cell.length_b   1.000
_cell.length_c   1.000
_cell.angle_alpha   90.00
_cell.angle_beta   90.00
_cell.angle_gamma   90.00
#
_symmetry.space_group_name_H-M   'P 1'
#
loop_
_entity.id
_entity.type
_entity.pdbx_description
1 polymer ?
#
loop_
_entity_poly.entity_id
_entity_poly.type
_entity_poly.pdbx_seq_one_letter_code
_entity_poly.pdbx_strand_id
1 'polypeptide(L)'
;KDVDIRRGNALSLDFDSKKFDVIYSFGVFHHTSDPIKCISEAQRVLKKNGTIFLYLYSSHEDLLFKRMGIFFERIIMKFFGYIPYSFQNLICIMLSPLCWAMFSLPSNILKLLGFETLSRKVPFYFGTHPFSIIGDLKDRLMSPINHRFSKLEMERILESINFSFFEVVKTPSGLYIYAKK
;
A
#
# COMPACT_ATOMS: atom_id res chain seq x y z
N LYS A 1 -10.94 -7.28 -26.18
CA LYS A 1 -10.64 -5.83 -25.93
C LYS A 1 -9.14 -5.74 -25.85
N ASP A 2 -8.53 -4.91 -26.70
CA ASP A 2 -7.10 -4.72 -26.71
C ASP A 2 -6.69 -3.86 -25.51
N VAL A 3 -5.69 -4.34 -24.76
CA VAL A 3 -5.10 -3.62 -23.63
C VAL A 3 -3.75 -3.08 -24.11
N ASP A 4 -3.56 -1.76 -24.02
CA ASP A 4 -2.28 -1.12 -24.34
C ASP A 4 -1.42 -1.09 -23.07
N ILE A 5 -0.31 -1.83 -23.07
CA ILE A 5 0.63 -1.93 -21.95
C ILE A 5 1.89 -1.14 -22.31
N ARG A 6 2.23 -0.13 -21.50
CA ARG A 6 3.40 0.73 -21.71
C ARG A 6 4.26 0.82 -20.45
N ARG A 7 5.55 0.89 -20.64
CA ARG A 7 6.49 1.31 -19.59
C ARG A 7 6.41 2.82 -19.44
N GLY A 8 6.28 3.33 -18.20
CA GLY A 8 6.19 4.76 -17.92
C GLY A 8 6.72 5.12 -16.54
N ASN A 9 6.82 6.43 -16.27
CA ASN A 9 7.20 6.98 -14.97
C ASN A 9 5.97 7.66 -14.34
N ALA A 10 5.54 7.19 -13.17
CA ALA A 10 4.40 7.76 -12.47
C ALA A 10 4.62 9.20 -11.97
N LEU A 11 5.88 9.63 -11.84
CA LEU A 11 6.24 11.02 -11.48
C LEU A 11 6.11 11.99 -12.65
N SER A 12 6.00 11.48 -13.88
CA SER A 12 5.87 12.28 -15.11
C SER A 12 5.24 11.38 -16.17
N LEU A 13 3.90 11.38 -16.21
CA LEU A 13 3.15 10.53 -17.13
C LEU A 13 3.23 11.10 -18.56
N ASP A 14 3.64 10.25 -19.50
CA ASP A 14 3.70 10.60 -20.94
C ASP A 14 2.30 10.53 -21.59
N PHE A 15 1.41 11.37 -21.07
CA PHE A 15 0.05 11.54 -21.58
C PHE A 15 -0.35 13.00 -21.52
N ASP A 16 -1.16 13.42 -22.48
CA ASP A 16 -1.79 14.73 -22.49
C ASP A 16 -2.67 14.92 -21.25
N SER A 17 -2.83 16.17 -20.82
CA SER A 17 -3.77 16.53 -19.76
C SER A 17 -5.20 16.19 -20.18
N LYS A 18 -6.03 15.80 -19.22
CA LYS A 18 -7.47 15.51 -19.43
C LYS A 18 -7.73 14.36 -20.42
N LYS A 19 -6.95 13.29 -20.33
CA LYS A 19 -7.05 12.13 -21.25
C LYS A 19 -7.96 11.03 -20.75
N PHE A 20 -7.94 10.74 -19.43
CA PHE A 20 -8.59 9.56 -18.85
C PHE A 20 -9.85 9.92 -18.06
N ASP A 21 -10.87 9.09 -18.17
CA ASP A 21 -12.10 9.20 -17.39
C ASP A 21 -11.92 8.61 -16.00
N VAL A 22 -11.13 7.53 -15.90
CA VAL A 22 -10.83 6.81 -14.64
C VAL A 22 -9.36 6.48 -14.57
N ILE A 23 -8.76 6.68 -13.39
CA ILE A 23 -7.43 6.22 -13.05
C ILE A 23 -7.52 5.28 -11.85
N TYR A 24 -6.75 4.22 -11.89
CA TYR A 24 -6.65 3.25 -10.82
C TYR A 24 -5.19 2.98 -10.49
N SER A 25 -4.80 3.12 -9.22
CA SER A 25 -3.47 2.78 -8.73
C SER A 25 -3.55 2.07 -7.38
N PHE A 26 -3.15 0.82 -7.36
CA PHE A 26 -3.25 -0.01 -6.18
C PHE A 26 -1.86 -0.48 -5.74
N GLY A 27 -1.38 0.03 -4.60
CA GLY A 27 -0.11 -0.39 -4.04
C GLY A 27 1.14 0.13 -4.78
N VAL A 28 1.06 1.23 -5.54
CA VAL A 28 2.17 1.70 -6.37
C VAL A 28 2.76 3.03 -5.88
N PHE A 29 1.94 4.06 -5.70
CA PHE A 29 2.45 5.42 -5.50
C PHE A 29 3.26 5.58 -4.22
N HIS A 30 2.95 4.85 -3.16
CA HIS A 30 3.70 4.91 -1.90
C HIS A 30 5.11 4.27 -1.98
N HIS A 31 5.44 3.60 -3.08
CA HIS A 31 6.78 3.08 -3.37
C HIS A 31 7.59 3.99 -4.31
N THR A 32 7.08 5.16 -4.64
CA THR A 32 7.80 6.15 -5.46
C THR A 32 8.57 7.14 -4.58
N SER A 33 9.51 7.85 -5.17
CA SER A 33 10.26 8.90 -4.45
C SER A 33 9.41 10.09 -4.03
N ASP A 34 8.29 10.34 -4.73
CA ASP A 34 7.35 11.43 -4.45
C ASP A 34 5.91 11.00 -4.77
N PRO A 35 5.20 10.39 -3.80
CA PRO A 35 3.81 9.99 -3.96
C PRO A 35 2.85 11.14 -4.27
N ILE A 36 3.13 12.33 -3.72
CA ILE A 36 2.27 13.50 -3.90
C ILE A 36 2.32 13.96 -5.36
N LYS A 37 3.52 13.97 -5.93
CA LYS A 37 3.71 14.25 -7.35
C LYS A 37 3.01 13.22 -8.24
N CYS A 38 3.04 11.93 -7.89
CA CYS A 38 2.29 10.90 -8.62
C CYS A 38 0.78 11.18 -8.61
N ILE A 39 0.22 11.56 -7.46
CA ILE A 39 -1.21 11.92 -7.33
C ILE A 39 -1.52 13.16 -8.17
N SER A 40 -0.65 14.17 -8.14
CA SER A 40 -0.80 15.40 -8.94
C SER A 40 -0.74 15.10 -10.45
N GLU A 41 0.19 14.25 -10.90
CA GLU A 41 0.26 13.82 -12.30
C GLU A 41 -0.98 13.02 -12.72
N ALA A 42 -1.46 12.13 -11.85
CA ALA A 42 -2.70 11.42 -12.09
C ALA A 42 -3.89 12.40 -12.21
N GLN A 43 -3.97 13.40 -11.33
CA GLN A 43 -4.97 14.46 -11.41
C GLN A 43 -4.83 15.27 -12.72
N ARG A 44 -3.63 15.58 -13.17
CA ARG A 44 -3.39 16.31 -14.43
C ARG A 44 -4.00 15.58 -15.64
N VAL A 45 -3.75 14.27 -15.75
CA VAL A 45 -4.21 13.48 -16.90
C VAL A 45 -5.67 13.03 -16.80
N LEU A 46 -6.35 13.21 -15.64
CA LEU A 46 -7.79 13.02 -15.51
C LEU A 46 -8.56 14.12 -16.25
N LYS A 47 -9.62 13.72 -16.94
CA LYS A 47 -10.64 14.63 -17.50
C LYS A 47 -11.38 15.38 -16.38
N LYS A 48 -12.06 16.46 -16.74
CA LYS A 48 -13.04 17.10 -15.86
C LYS A 48 -14.12 16.09 -15.49
N ASN A 49 -14.47 16.00 -14.21
CA ASN A 49 -15.35 14.98 -13.64
C ASN A 49 -14.80 13.53 -13.69
N GLY A 50 -13.55 13.32 -14.10
CA GLY A 50 -12.88 12.03 -14.03
C GLY A 50 -12.61 11.61 -12.58
N THR A 51 -12.46 10.32 -12.37
CA THR A 51 -12.30 9.74 -11.03
C THR A 51 -10.98 9.00 -10.87
N ILE A 52 -10.43 9.01 -9.64
CA ILE A 52 -9.25 8.24 -9.28
C ILE A 52 -9.54 7.34 -8.09
N PHE A 53 -9.05 6.10 -8.17
CA PHE A 53 -9.04 5.14 -7.08
C PHE A 53 -7.61 4.81 -6.70
N LEU A 54 -7.25 5.03 -5.43
CA LEU A 54 -5.92 4.74 -4.93
C LEU A 54 -5.99 3.80 -3.72
N TYR A 55 -4.98 2.95 -3.60
CA TYR A 55 -4.66 2.27 -2.36
C TYR A 55 -3.24 2.62 -1.94
N LEU A 56 -3.08 3.13 -0.71
CA LEU A 56 -1.80 3.53 -0.12
C LEU A 56 -1.63 2.92 1.28
N TYR A 57 -0.40 2.80 1.74
CA TYR A 57 -0.14 2.31 3.09
C TYR A 57 -0.48 3.34 4.16
N SER A 58 -1.13 2.85 5.24
CA SER A 58 -1.46 3.66 6.42
C SER A 58 -0.30 3.72 7.41
N SER A 59 -0.14 4.88 8.08
CA SER A 59 0.78 5.06 9.21
C SER A 59 0.33 4.35 10.48
N HIS A 60 -0.94 3.93 10.57
CA HIS A 60 -1.55 3.26 11.71
C HIS A 60 -1.32 3.98 13.06
N GLU A 61 -1.45 5.30 13.10
CA GLU A 61 -1.17 6.15 14.26
C GLU A 61 -1.93 5.77 15.52
N ASP A 62 -3.12 5.17 15.36
CA ASP A 62 -4.02 4.72 16.41
C ASP A 62 -3.64 3.37 17.06
N LEU A 63 -2.68 2.63 16.48
CA LEU A 63 -2.34 1.28 16.91
C LEU A 63 -0.85 1.16 17.27
N LEU A 64 -0.53 1.25 18.57
CA LEU A 64 0.86 1.20 19.06
C LEU A 64 1.62 -0.04 18.55
N PHE A 65 1.01 -1.22 18.57
CA PHE A 65 1.64 -2.44 18.08
C PHE A 65 2.00 -2.38 16.59
N LYS A 66 1.12 -1.81 15.77
CA LYS A 66 1.41 -1.63 14.32
C LYS A 66 2.51 -0.60 14.10
N ARG A 67 2.53 0.48 14.88
CA ARG A 67 3.62 1.47 14.84
C ARG A 67 4.97 0.86 15.19
N MET A 68 5.02 0.04 16.24
CA MET A 68 6.23 -0.70 16.59
C MET A 68 6.65 -1.63 15.45
N GLY A 69 5.70 -2.37 14.86
CA GLY A 69 5.96 -3.21 13.69
C GLY A 69 6.56 -2.43 12.51
N ILE A 70 5.99 -1.26 12.19
CA ILE A 70 6.51 -0.36 11.15
C ILE A 70 7.93 0.15 11.49
N PHE A 71 8.19 0.44 12.75
CA PHE A 71 9.53 0.86 13.19
C PHE A 71 10.57 -0.25 12.97
N PHE A 72 10.27 -1.49 13.38
CA PHE A 72 11.15 -2.64 13.14
C PHE A 72 11.29 -2.95 11.65
N GLU A 73 10.20 -2.87 10.89
CA GLU A 73 10.21 -3.02 9.44
C GLU A 73 11.22 -2.06 8.79
N ARG A 74 11.21 -0.77 9.17
CA ARG A 74 12.17 0.23 8.66
C ARG A 74 13.62 -0.11 8.97
N ILE A 75 13.89 -0.62 10.18
CA ILE A 75 15.24 -1.06 10.56
C ILE A 75 15.67 -2.24 9.68
N ILE A 76 14.81 -3.24 9.54
CA ILE A 76 15.08 -4.44 8.72
C ILE A 76 15.32 -4.04 7.26
N MET A 77 14.46 -3.19 6.68
CA MET A 77 14.61 -2.72 5.30
C MET A 77 15.97 -2.06 5.05
N LYS A 78 16.47 -1.28 6.01
CA LYS A 78 17.78 -0.62 5.91
C LYS A 78 18.92 -1.63 5.76
N PHE A 79 18.87 -2.73 6.50
CA PHE A 79 19.85 -3.81 6.38
C PHE A 79 19.59 -4.71 5.17
N PHE A 80 18.33 -4.92 4.83
CA PHE A 80 17.92 -5.74 3.70
C PHE A 80 18.46 -5.20 2.36
N GLY A 81 18.55 -3.88 2.21
CA GLY A 81 19.12 -3.22 1.03
C GLY A 81 20.58 -3.57 0.72
N TYR A 82 21.34 -4.07 1.70
CA TYR A 82 22.73 -4.54 1.48
C TYR A 82 22.82 -5.99 1.00
N ILE A 83 21.71 -6.73 1.02
CA ILE A 83 21.66 -8.15 0.65
C ILE A 83 21.36 -8.25 -0.86
N PRO A 84 22.08 -9.11 -1.62
CA PRO A 84 21.75 -9.34 -3.03
C PRO A 84 20.28 -9.80 -3.21
N TYR A 85 19.63 -9.35 -4.27
CA TYR A 85 18.20 -9.58 -4.54
C TYR A 85 17.76 -11.05 -4.44
N SER A 86 18.59 -11.98 -4.96
CA SER A 86 18.31 -13.42 -4.91
C SER A 86 18.21 -13.94 -3.47
N PHE A 87 19.09 -13.46 -2.59
CA PHE A 87 19.07 -13.82 -1.16
C PHE A 87 17.90 -13.15 -0.43
N GLN A 88 17.57 -11.89 -0.75
CA GLN A 88 16.37 -11.22 -0.20
C GLN A 88 15.12 -12.05 -0.51
N ASN A 89 14.98 -12.50 -1.76
CA ASN A 89 13.86 -13.33 -2.19
C ASN A 89 13.80 -14.66 -1.41
N LEU A 90 14.94 -15.34 -1.25
CA LEU A 90 15.02 -16.58 -0.48
C LEU A 90 14.63 -16.36 0.99
N ILE A 91 15.11 -15.27 1.61
CA ILE A 91 14.78 -14.92 2.99
C ILE A 91 13.27 -14.70 3.14
N CYS A 92 12.61 -13.97 2.22
CA CYS A 92 11.17 -13.77 2.27
C CYS A 92 10.39 -15.09 2.16
N ILE A 93 10.84 -16.02 1.31
CA ILE A 93 10.24 -17.35 1.18
C ILE A 93 10.39 -18.14 2.49
N MET A 94 11.57 -18.13 3.10
CA MET A 94 11.84 -18.83 4.37
C MET A 94 11.11 -18.21 5.57
N LEU A 95 10.96 -16.89 5.60
CA LEU A 95 10.24 -16.17 6.66
C LEU A 95 8.72 -16.33 6.55
N SER A 96 8.18 -16.58 5.36
CA SER A 96 6.74 -16.64 5.14
C SER A 96 6.03 -17.66 6.04
N PRO A 97 6.44 -18.95 6.12
CA PRO A 97 5.79 -19.91 7.00
C PRO A 97 5.91 -19.54 8.49
N LEU A 98 7.04 -18.95 8.90
CA LEU A 98 7.23 -18.48 10.26
C LEU A 98 6.28 -17.33 10.61
N CYS A 99 6.21 -16.30 9.77
CA CYS A 99 5.29 -15.18 9.94
C CYS A 99 3.83 -15.64 9.88
N TRP A 100 3.50 -16.57 9.01
CA TRP A 100 2.18 -17.16 8.95
C TRP A 100 1.81 -17.86 10.26
N ALA A 101 2.68 -18.71 10.79
CA ALA A 101 2.46 -19.43 12.04
C ALA A 101 2.33 -18.48 13.25
N MET A 102 3.13 -17.40 13.27
CA MET A 102 3.11 -16.43 14.38
C MET A 102 1.92 -15.47 14.34
N PHE A 103 1.41 -15.11 13.17
CA PHE A 103 0.42 -14.06 13.02
C PHE A 103 -0.88 -14.55 12.35
N SER A 104 -0.79 -15.11 11.15
CA SER A 104 -1.97 -15.50 10.38
C SER A 104 -2.73 -16.66 11.01
N LEU A 105 -2.03 -17.68 11.51
CA LEU A 105 -2.66 -18.83 12.15
C LEU A 105 -3.43 -18.45 13.42
N PRO A 106 -2.87 -17.70 14.40
CA PRO A 106 -3.63 -17.21 15.53
C PRO A 106 -4.81 -16.30 15.12
N SER A 107 -4.61 -15.46 14.11
CA SER A 107 -5.68 -14.61 13.58
C SER A 107 -6.85 -15.44 13.01
N ASN A 108 -6.54 -16.50 12.25
CA ASN A 108 -7.54 -17.40 11.70
C ASN A 108 -8.30 -18.16 12.80
N ILE A 109 -7.60 -18.57 13.87
CA ILE A 109 -8.23 -19.19 15.05
C ILE A 109 -9.17 -18.19 15.74
N LEU A 110 -8.76 -16.94 15.98
CA LEU A 110 -9.60 -15.89 16.54
C LEU A 110 -10.86 -15.66 15.71
N LYS A 111 -10.73 -15.68 14.38
CA LYS A 111 -11.85 -15.54 13.46
C LYS A 111 -12.83 -16.72 13.57
N LEU A 112 -12.33 -17.95 13.67
CA LEU A 112 -13.16 -19.15 13.87
C LEU A 112 -13.90 -19.13 15.21
N LEU A 113 -13.31 -18.53 16.24
CA LEU A 113 -13.91 -18.34 17.56
C LEU A 113 -14.89 -17.15 17.64
N GLY A 114 -15.16 -16.45 16.53
CA GLY A 114 -16.07 -15.31 16.46
C GLY A 114 -15.45 -13.96 16.82
N PHE A 115 -14.13 -13.89 17.14
CA PHE A 115 -13.43 -12.64 17.49
C PHE A 115 -12.89 -11.92 16.24
N GLU A 116 -13.74 -11.64 15.26
CA GLU A 116 -13.34 -11.09 13.97
C GLU A 116 -12.65 -9.72 14.10
N THR A 117 -13.15 -8.84 14.95
CA THR A 117 -12.56 -7.50 15.17
C THR A 117 -11.14 -7.59 15.73
N LEU A 118 -10.88 -8.55 16.62
CA LEU A 118 -9.56 -8.79 17.19
C LEU A 118 -8.62 -9.43 16.15
N SER A 119 -9.11 -10.40 15.40
CA SER A 119 -8.40 -11.05 14.30
C SER A 119 -7.81 -10.01 13.31
N ARG A 120 -8.61 -9.03 12.89
CA ARG A 120 -8.19 -7.98 11.94
C ARG A 120 -7.11 -7.01 12.48
N LYS A 121 -6.87 -7.00 13.80
CA LYS A 121 -5.78 -6.21 14.41
C LYS A 121 -4.42 -6.89 14.32
N VAL A 122 -4.39 -8.19 14.09
CA VAL A 122 -3.15 -8.98 13.98
C VAL A 122 -2.48 -8.67 12.63
N PRO A 123 -1.14 -8.50 12.57
CA PRO A 123 -0.41 -8.41 11.31
C PRO A 123 -0.69 -9.65 10.43
N PHE A 124 -0.68 -9.49 9.11
CA PHE A 124 -0.90 -10.59 8.15
C PHE A 124 -2.18 -11.42 8.38
N TYR A 125 -3.22 -10.83 8.99
CA TYR A 125 -4.50 -11.50 9.32
C TYR A 125 -5.19 -12.18 8.14
N PHE A 126 -4.83 -11.82 6.92
CA PHE A 126 -5.38 -12.34 5.67
C PHE A 126 -4.66 -13.60 5.16
N GLY A 127 -3.57 -14.02 5.79
CA GLY A 127 -2.80 -15.18 5.35
C GLY A 127 -3.59 -16.49 5.49
N THR A 128 -3.84 -17.18 4.38
CA THR A 128 -4.63 -18.41 4.32
C THR A 128 -3.78 -19.68 4.45
N HIS A 129 -2.52 -19.64 4.03
CA HIS A 129 -1.57 -20.74 4.10
C HIS A 129 -0.13 -20.22 4.26
N PRO A 130 0.86 -21.06 4.63
CA PRO A 130 2.22 -20.62 4.99
C PRO A 130 2.94 -19.76 3.95
N PHE A 131 2.61 -19.88 2.67
CA PHE A 131 3.24 -19.11 1.60
C PHE A 131 2.35 -18.01 1.01
N SER A 132 1.15 -17.80 1.54
CA SER A 132 0.20 -16.79 1.03
C SER A 132 0.67 -15.35 1.24
N ILE A 133 1.60 -15.11 2.17
CA ILE A 133 2.07 -13.76 2.53
C ILE A 133 3.44 -13.40 1.94
N ILE A 134 4.00 -14.25 1.05
CA ILE A 134 5.31 -13.98 0.40
C ILE A 134 5.31 -12.64 -0.34
N GLY A 135 4.25 -12.36 -1.11
CA GLY A 135 4.11 -11.11 -1.85
C GLY A 135 4.15 -9.89 -0.93
N ASP A 136 3.40 -9.93 0.17
CA ASP A 136 3.36 -8.86 1.16
C ASP A 136 4.70 -8.68 1.90
N LEU A 137 5.40 -9.78 2.21
CA LEU A 137 6.75 -9.71 2.80
C LEU A 137 7.76 -9.07 1.83
N LYS A 138 7.72 -9.45 0.55
CA LYS A 138 8.59 -8.84 -0.47
C LYS A 138 8.31 -7.36 -0.64
N ASP A 139 7.04 -6.98 -0.73
CA ASP A 139 6.60 -5.61 -0.88
C ASP A 139 7.07 -4.74 0.30
N ARG A 140 7.02 -5.28 1.51
CA ARG A 140 7.46 -4.59 2.73
C ARG A 140 8.97 -4.53 2.90
N LEU A 141 9.69 -5.61 2.63
CA LEU A 141 11.11 -5.75 3.00
C LEU A 141 12.06 -5.45 1.84
N MET A 142 11.63 -5.70 0.59
CA MET A 142 12.47 -5.53 -0.60
C MET A 142 12.26 -4.19 -1.29
N SER A 143 11.18 -3.45 -0.98
CA SER A 143 10.95 -2.11 -1.53
C SER A 143 11.80 -1.09 -0.80
N PRO A 144 12.73 -0.39 -1.46
CA PRO A 144 13.64 0.57 -0.80
C PRO A 144 12.90 1.81 -0.29
N ILE A 145 11.74 2.10 -0.84
CA ILE A 145 10.90 3.26 -0.52
C ILE A 145 9.53 2.74 -0.09
N ASN A 146 9.06 3.20 1.07
CA ASN A 146 7.77 2.81 1.63
C ASN A 146 7.17 3.97 2.44
N HIS A 147 6.44 4.85 1.74
CA HIS A 147 5.72 5.95 2.37
C HIS A 147 4.44 5.44 3.03
N ARG A 148 4.10 6.02 4.18
CA ARG A 148 2.88 5.73 4.92
C ARG A 148 2.20 7.03 5.32
N PHE A 149 0.90 7.07 5.14
CA PHE A 149 0.10 8.27 5.34
C PHE A 149 -0.95 8.07 6.43
N SER A 150 -1.23 9.12 7.20
CA SER A 150 -2.44 9.18 8.00
C SER A 150 -3.64 9.56 7.13
N LYS A 151 -4.85 9.27 7.62
CA LYS A 151 -6.08 9.71 6.94
C LYS A 151 -6.10 11.23 6.78
N LEU A 152 -5.83 11.97 7.87
CA LEU A 152 -5.87 13.42 7.89
C LEU A 152 -4.81 14.05 6.96
N GLU A 153 -3.60 13.48 6.93
CA GLU A 153 -2.54 13.93 6.02
C GLU A 153 -2.97 13.76 4.56
N MET A 154 -3.57 12.61 4.22
CA MET A 154 -4.02 12.34 2.86
C MET A 154 -5.17 13.26 2.44
N GLU A 155 -6.13 13.54 3.32
CA GLU A 155 -7.20 14.49 3.08
C GLU A 155 -6.64 15.88 2.74
N ARG A 156 -5.67 16.38 3.51
CA ARG A 156 -4.99 17.66 3.24
C ARG A 156 -4.25 17.67 1.90
N ILE A 157 -3.60 16.55 1.54
CA ILE A 157 -2.92 16.42 0.25
C ILE A 157 -3.94 16.50 -0.90
N LEU A 158 -5.06 15.80 -0.80
CA LEU A 158 -6.10 15.82 -1.84
C LEU A 158 -6.74 17.20 -1.98
N GLU A 159 -6.96 17.92 -0.88
CA GLU A 159 -7.39 19.32 -0.88
C GLU A 159 -6.38 20.21 -1.61
N SER A 160 -5.08 20.09 -1.30
CA SER A 160 -4.03 20.91 -1.92
C SER A 160 -3.89 20.68 -3.43
N ILE A 161 -4.25 19.48 -3.92
CA ILE A 161 -4.23 19.10 -5.34
C ILE A 161 -5.52 19.54 -6.06
N ASN A 162 -6.50 20.13 -5.33
CA ASN A 162 -7.77 20.62 -5.86
C ASN A 162 -8.65 19.52 -6.49
N PHE A 163 -8.84 18.40 -5.83
CA PHE A 163 -9.93 17.50 -6.14
C PHE A 163 -11.27 18.12 -5.69
N SER A 164 -12.30 18.04 -6.52
CA SER A 164 -13.63 18.62 -6.24
C SER A 164 -14.40 17.84 -5.17
N PHE A 165 -14.13 16.54 -5.08
CA PHE A 165 -14.67 15.63 -4.07
C PHE A 165 -13.64 14.53 -3.78
N PHE A 166 -13.56 14.09 -2.53
CA PHE A 166 -12.79 12.91 -2.16
C PHE A 166 -13.35 12.22 -0.92
N GLU A 167 -13.06 10.94 -0.81
CA GLU A 167 -13.34 10.11 0.34
C GLU A 167 -12.11 9.27 0.66
N VAL A 168 -11.67 9.30 1.92
CA VAL A 168 -10.53 8.51 2.42
C VAL A 168 -11.04 7.53 3.46
N VAL A 169 -11.01 6.24 3.13
CA VAL A 169 -11.44 5.16 4.01
C VAL A 169 -10.22 4.45 4.59
N LYS A 170 -10.06 4.52 5.91
CA LYS A 170 -9.01 3.79 6.61
C LYS A 170 -9.46 2.37 6.89
N THR A 171 -8.62 1.41 6.54
CA THR A 171 -8.83 -0.02 6.77
C THR A 171 -7.67 -0.63 7.57
N PRO A 172 -7.78 -1.86 8.07
CA PRO A 172 -6.68 -2.55 8.72
C PRO A 172 -5.44 -2.74 7.85
N SER A 173 -5.57 -2.72 6.52
CA SER A 173 -4.47 -2.89 5.56
C SER A 173 -3.87 -1.57 5.08
N GLY A 174 -4.67 -0.51 4.94
CA GLY A 174 -4.19 0.76 4.40
C GLY A 174 -5.29 1.79 4.22
N LEU A 175 -5.06 2.76 3.35
CA LEU A 175 -6.00 3.81 2.97
C LEU A 175 -6.54 3.52 1.57
N TYR A 176 -7.85 3.45 1.44
CA TYR A 176 -8.55 3.47 0.16
C TYR A 176 -9.04 4.88 -0.10
N ILE A 177 -8.75 5.39 -1.26
CA ILE A 177 -9.04 6.76 -1.65
C ILE A 177 -9.85 6.72 -2.93
N TYR A 178 -10.99 7.39 -2.90
CA TYR A 178 -11.77 7.75 -4.05
C TYR A 178 -11.74 9.28 -4.17
N ALA A 179 -11.40 9.82 -5.34
CA ALA A 179 -11.44 11.24 -5.55
C ALA A 179 -11.93 11.58 -6.97
N LYS A 180 -12.54 12.77 -7.10
CA LYS A 180 -13.11 13.29 -8.35
C LYS A 180 -12.52 14.65 -8.66
N LYS A 181 -12.10 14.83 -9.92
CA LYS A 181 -11.57 16.10 -10.42
C LYS A 181 -12.67 17.06 -10.80
#